data_c7a74d51b1861b0e51092d5b0c229945
#
_entry.id   c7a74d51b1861b0e51092d5b0c229945
#
_cell.length_a   1.000
_cell.length_b   1.000
_cell.length_c   1.000
_cell.angle_alpha   90.00
_cell.angle_beta   90.00
_cell.angle_gamma   90.00
#
_symmetry.space_group_name_H-M   'P 1'
#
loop_
_entity.id
_entity.type
_entity.pdbx_description
1 polymer ?
#
loop_
_entity_poly.entity_id
_entity_poly.type
_entity_poly.pdbx_seq_one_letter_code
_entity_poly.pdbx_strand_id
1 'polypeptide(L)'
;MSTIDRGKVQALIAEERKRFVRDHPKSRRLFERARKSMIGGVPMNWMVEWPGPFPIFAKEARGATITDIEGHRYTDFCLGDTGAMFGHAPPATVAAAARQMRKGITMM
;
A
#
# COMPACT_ATOMS: atom_id res chain seq x y z
N MET A 1 -35.78 -3.14 10.17
CA MET A 1 -34.49 -2.95 9.49
C MET A 1 -34.11 -1.49 9.67
N SER A 2 -32.98 -1.19 10.29
CA SER A 2 -32.53 0.21 10.41
C SER A 2 -32.09 0.70 9.04
N THR A 3 -32.69 1.80 8.59
CA THR A 3 -32.29 2.45 7.32
C THR A 3 -30.94 3.13 7.53
N ILE A 4 -29.96 2.85 6.65
CA ILE A 4 -28.66 3.51 6.71
C ILE A 4 -28.86 5.01 6.39
N ASP A 5 -28.45 5.85 7.33
CA ASP A 5 -28.42 7.31 7.14
C ASP A 5 -27.27 7.70 6.19
N ARG A 6 -27.62 7.91 4.91
CA ARG A 6 -26.64 8.26 3.87
C ARG A 6 -25.97 9.61 4.12
N GLY A 7 -26.68 10.57 4.73
CA GLY A 7 -26.12 11.88 5.07
C GLY A 7 -25.01 11.76 6.11
N LYS A 8 -25.23 10.96 7.14
CA LYS A 8 -24.23 10.65 8.16
C LYS A 8 -23.02 9.92 7.58
N VAL A 9 -23.24 8.95 6.69
CA VAL A 9 -22.14 8.24 6.00
C VAL A 9 -21.28 9.20 5.18
N GLN A 10 -21.89 10.10 4.41
CA GLN A 10 -21.15 11.08 3.61
C GLN A 10 -20.34 12.06 4.49
N ALA A 11 -20.91 12.51 5.60
CA ALA A 11 -20.20 13.35 6.55
C ALA A 11 -18.97 12.63 7.14
N LEU A 12 -19.12 11.37 7.55
CA LEU A 12 -18.00 10.54 8.07
C LEU A 12 -16.92 10.33 7.00
N ILE A 13 -17.29 10.02 5.76
CA ILE A 13 -16.34 9.87 4.65
C ILE A 13 -15.53 11.15 4.43
N ALA A 14 -16.21 12.32 4.46
CA ALA A 14 -15.54 13.61 4.28
C ALA A 14 -14.54 13.90 5.41
N GLU A 15 -14.88 13.54 6.64
CA GLU A 15 -14.01 13.69 7.80
C GLU A 15 -12.80 12.74 7.74
N GLU A 16 -13.03 11.47 7.41
CA GLU A 16 -11.97 10.47 7.23
C GLU A 16 -10.99 10.87 6.12
N ARG A 17 -11.47 11.41 5.00
CA ARG A 17 -10.61 11.91 3.94
C ARG A 17 -9.70 13.06 4.42
N LYS A 18 -10.22 13.99 5.19
CA LYS A 18 -9.43 15.08 5.77
C LYS A 18 -8.37 14.53 6.71
N ARG A 19 -8.73 13.57 7.57
CA ARG A 19 -7.83 12.90 8.49
C ARG A 19 -6.72 12.17 7.74
N PHE A 20 -7.07 11.39 6.72
CA PHE A 20 -6.11 10.67 5.88
C PHE A 20 -5.07 11.60 5.25
N VAL A 21 -5.51 12.71 4.63
CA VAL A 21 -4.60 13.69 4.01
C VAL A 21 -3.66 14.32 5.02
N ARG A 22 -4.16 14.66 6.21
CA ARG A 22 -3.36 15.24 7.30
C ARG A 22 -2.29 14.24 7.79
N ASP A 23 -2.65 12.98 7.92
CA ASP A 23 -1.81 11.96 8.57
C ASP A 23 -0.83 11.29 7.57
N HIS A 24 -0.97 11.52 6.24
CA HIS A 24 -0.12 10.92 5.21
C HIS A 24 0.58 11.94 4.28
N PRO A 25 1.27 12.96 4.82
CA PRO A 25 1.89 14.02 4.00
C PRO A 25 3.07 13.54 3.15
N LYS A 26 3.80 12.50 3.58
CA LYS A 26 4.94 11.96 2.81
C LYS A 26 4.44 11.11 1.65
N SER A 27 3.44 10.26 1.87
CA SER A 27 2.78 9.48 0.82
C SER A 27 2.20 10.39 -0.25
N ARG A 28 1.53 11.49 0.13
CA ARG A 28 1.05 12.49 -0.81
C ARG A 28 2.17 13.04 -1.69
N ARG A 29 3.29 13.47 -1.10
CA ARG A 29 4.45 13.99 -1.87
C ARG A 29 5.04 12.95 -2.81
N LEU A 30 5.13 11.70 -2.39
CA LEU A 30 5.60 10.61 -3.26
C LEU A 30 4.64 10.35 -4.39
N PHE A 31 3.34 10.38 -4.15
CA PHE A 31 2.32 10.24 -5.18
C PHE A 31 2.40 11.37 -6.22
N GLU A 32 2.51 12.62 -5.77
CA GLU A 32 2.70 13.78 -6.68
C GLU A 32 3.97 13.65 -7.54
N ARG A 33 5.06 13.11 -6.97
CA ARG A 33 6.27 12.79 -7.72
C ARG A 33 6.06 11.65 -8.71
N ALA A 34 5.40 10.58 -8.29
CA ALA A 34 5.14 9.40 -9.11
C ALA A 34 4.29 9.72 -10.35
N ARG A 35 3.33 10.64 -10.24
CA ARG A 35 2.52 11.11 -11.37
C ARG A 35 3.30 11.74 -12.51
N LYS A 36 4.56 12.14 -12.30
CA LYS A 36 5.43 12.71 -13.34
C LYS A 36 6.02 11.63 -14.26
N SER A 37 6.07 10.38 -13.81
CA SER A 37 6.73 9.27 -14.52
C SER A 37 5.87 8.01 -14.66
N MET A 38 4.78 7.91 -13.92
CA MET A 38 3.86 6.76 -13.96
C MET A 38 2.44 7.22 -14.28
N ILE A 39 1.75 6.50 -15.16
CA ILE A 39 0.35 6.75 -15.49
C ILE A 39 -0.50 6.62 -14.22
N GLY A 40 -1.23 7.70 -13.88
CA GLY A 40 -2.01 7.74 -12.64
C GLY A 40 -1.18 7.79 -11.35
N GLY A 41 0.16 7.83 -11.43
CA GLY A 41 1.04 7.86 -10.26
C GLY A 41 1.17 6.53 -9.52
N VAL A 42 0.79 5.42 -10.17
CA VAL A 42 0.78 4.06 -9.59
C VAL A 42 1.42 3.05 -10.54
N PRO A 43 1.99 1.93 -10.04
CA PRO A 43 2.62 0.93 -10.89
C PRO A 43 1.64 0.19 -11.81
N MET A 44 0.40 0.04 -11.40
CA MET A 44 -0.66 -0.64 -12.16
C MET A 44 -1.91 0.23 -12.19
N ASN A 45 -2.52 0.40 -13.37
CA ASN A 45 -3.63 1.32 -13.60
C ASN A 45 -4.85 1.08 -12.69
N TRP A 46 -5.17 -0.15 -12.36
CA TRP A 46 -6.30 -0.48 -11.48
C TRP A 46 -6.15 0.06 -10.05
N MET A 47 -4.93 0.39 -9.62
CA MET A 47 -4.68 0.95 -8.28
C MET A 47 -5.24 2.37 -8.10
N VAL A 48 -5.59 3.07 -9.19
CA VAL A 48 -6.26 4.39 -9.10
C VAL A 48 -7.73 4.28 -8.67
N GLU A 49 -8.30 3.09 -8.77
CA GLU A 49 -9.71 2.83 -8.41
C GLU A 49 -9.91 2.66 -6.89
N TRP A 50 -8.85 2.63 -6.11
CA TRP A 50 -8.96 2.55 -4.67
C TRP A 50 -9.54 3.83 -4.07
N PRO A 51 -10.39 3.73 -3.03
CA PRO A 51 -11.26 4.83 -2.60
C PRO A 51 -10.54 6.00 -1.88
N GLY A 52 -9.25 5.94 -1.71
CA GLY A 52 -8.47 7.02 -1.07
C GLY A 52 -8.14 8.17 -2.01
N PRO A 53 -7.81 9.37 -1.49
CA PRO A 53 -7.38 10.51 -2.31
C PRO A 53 -6.01 10.30 -2.98
N PHE A 54 -5.18 9.42 -2.44
CA PHE A 54 -3.90 8.94 -2.99
C PHE A 54 -3.50 7.65 -2.25
N PRO A 55 -2.63 6.79 -2.84
CA PRO A 55 -2.16 5.58 -2.17
C PRO A 55 -1.19 5.89 -1.02
N ILE A 56 -1.19 5.05 0.00
CA ILE A 56 -0.09 5.01 0.97
C ILE A 56 1.15 4.37 0.32
N PHE A 57 2.34 4.79 0.74
CA PHE A 57 3.59 4.20 0.28
C PHE A 57 4.18 3.35 1.40
N ALA A 58 4.28 2.05 1.15
CA ALA A 58 4.90 1.14 2.09
C ALA A 58 6.41 1.39 2.17
N LYS A 59 6.94 1.45 3.40
CA LYS A 59 8.38 1.51 3.69
C LYS A 59 8.97 0.12 3.82
N GLU A 60 8.28 -0.73 4.54
CA GLU A 60 8.68 -2.12 4.80
C GLU A 60 7.47 -2.97 5.17
N ALA A 61 7.63 -4.28 5.02
CA ALA A 61 6.66 -5.24 5.51
C ALA A 61 7.37 -6.47 6.08
N ARG A 62 6.84 -7.02 7.18
CA ARG A 62 7.37 -8.21 7.84
C ARG A 62 6.25 -9.03 8.48
N GLY A 63 6.22 -10.32 8.23
CA GLY A 63 5.13 -11.19 8.69
C GLY A 63 3.79 -10.66 8.20
N ALA A 64 2.85 -10.38 9.09
CA ALA A 64 1.54 -9.81 8.77
C ALA A 64 1.46 -8.29 9.02
N THR A 65 2.59 -7.58 9.06
CA THR A 65 2.62 -6.15 9.34
C THR A 65 3.24 -5.39 8.18
N ILE A 66 2.55 -4.34 7.71
CA ILE A 66 3.07 -3.34 6.77
C ILE A 66 3.32 -2.06 7.56
N THR A 67 4.46 -1.41 7.33
CA THR A 67 4.77 -0.08 7.85
C THR A 67 4.87 0.89 6.68
N ASP A 68 4.12 1.98 6.74
CA ASP A 68 4.17 3.02 5.71
C ASP A 68 5.34 3.98 5.90
N ILE A 69 5.50 4.92 4.97
CA ILE A 69 6.58 5.91 4.99
C ILE A 69 6.38 6.96 6.10
N GLU A 70 5.17 7.12 6.61
CA GLU A 70 4.86 7.93 7.78
C GLU A 70 5.31 7.25 9.07
N GLY A 71 5.35 5.92 9.08
CA GLY A 71 5.65 5.09 10.24
C GLY A 71 4.41 4.43 10.85
N HIS A 72 3.24 4.56 10.23
CA HIS A 72 2.04 3.86 10.67
C HIS A 72 2.17 2.37 10.38
N ARG A 73 1.63 1.55 11.27
CA ARG A 73 1.65 0.10 11.16
C ARG A 73 0.25 -0.44 10.89
N TYR A 74 0.15 -1.31 9.90
CA TYR A 74 -1.11 -1.94 9.48
C TYR A 74 -0.98 -3.45 9.60
N THR A 75 -2.05 -4.11 10.07
CA THR A 75 -2.19 -5.56 9.93
C THR A 75 -2.63 -5.87 8.52
N ASP A 76 -1.84 -6.65 7.81
CA ASP A 76 -2.11 -7.03 6.43
C ASP A 76 -2.96 -8.30 6.38
N PHE A 77 -4.22 -8.14 6.01
CA PHE A 77 -5.16 -9.24 5.75
C PHE A 77 -5.23 -9.65 4.27
N CYS A 78 -4.61 -8.89 3.39
CA CYS A 78 -4.58 -9.17 1.95
C CYS A 78 -3.41 -10.06 1.54
N LEU A 79 -2.27 -9.95 2.24
CA LEU A 79 -1.04 -10.71 2.00
C LEU A 79 -0.53 -10.60 0.54
N GLY A 80 -0.75 -9.43 -0.08
CA GLY A 80 -0.38 -9.20 -1.48
C GLY A 80 -1.03 -10.19 -2.45
N ASP A 81 -2.31 -10.49 -2.25
CA ASP A 81 -3.09 -11.55 -2.86
C ASP A 81 -2.50 -12.94 -2.54
N THR A 82 -1.45 -13.36 -3.22
CA THR A 82 -0.79 -14.64 -2.96
C THR A 82 0.71 -14.50 -2.69
N GLY A 83 1.28 -13.33 -2.95
CA GLY A 83 2.72 -13.10 -2.90
C GLY A 83 3.32 -13.20 -1.49
N ALA A 84 2.53 -12.97 -0.46
CA ALA A 84 2.95 -12.99 0.94
C ALA A 84 2.15 -13.97 1.81
N MET A 85 1.66 -15.08 1.25
CA MET A 85 0.86 -16.10 1.98
C MET A 85 1.55 -16.64 3.23
N PHE A 86 2.89 -16.70 3.22
CA PHE A 86 3.70 -17.11 4.36
C PHE A 86 4.22 -15.93 5.19
N GLY A 87 3.63 -14.76 5.01
CA GLY A 87 4.07 -13.50 5.57
C GLY A 87 5.11 -12.78 4.70
N HIS A 88 5.22 -11.47 4.95
CA HIS A 88 6.21 -10.63 4.27
C HIS A 88 7.63 -10.93 4.74
N ALA A 89 8.58 -10.93 3.81
CA ALA A 89 10.01 -11.07 4.04
C ALA A 89 10.41 -12.29 4.92
N PRO A 90 9.96 -13.53 4.60
CA PRO A 90 10.39 -14.71 5.35
C PRO A 90 11.93 -14.86 5.24
N PRO A 91 12.68 -15.01 6.35
CA PRO A 91 14.15 -14.93 6.32
C PRO A 91 14.82 -15.94 5.38
N ALA A 92 14.32 -17.17 5.33
CA ALA A 92 14.86 -18.22 4.44
C ALA A 92 14.67 -17.86 2.96
N THR A 93 13.49 -17.35 2.58
CA THR A 93 13.17 -16.92 1.21
C THR A 93 14.01 -15.73 0.81
N VAL A 94 14.14 -14.72 1.68
CA VAL A 94 14.97 -13.53 1.43
C VAL A 94 16.43 -13.95 1.21
N ALA A 95 16.98 -14.83 2.05
CA ALA A 95 18.35 -15.32 1.90
C ALA A 95 18.55 -16.11 0.60
N ALA A 96 17.60 -16.97 0.23
CA ALA A 96 17.67 -17.74 -1.03
C ALA A 96 17.58 -16.82 -2.25
N ALA A 97 16.64 -15.88 -2.27
CA ALA A 97 16.49 -14.92 -3.34
C ALA A 97 17.75 -14.04 -3.50
N ALA A 98 18.30 -13.51 -2.41
CA ALA A 98 19.52 -12.71 -2.45
C ALA A 98 20.72 -13.49 -2.99
N ARG A 99 20.87 -14.77 -2.64
CA ARG A 99 21.92 -15.64 -3.22
C ARG A 99 21.75 -15.84 -4.71
N GLN A 100 20.49 -16.08 -5.16
CA GLN A 100 20.22 -16.30 -6.58
C GLN A 100 20.40 -15.02 -7.40
N MET A 101 19.98 -13.87 -6.88
CA MET A 101 20.13 -12.59 -7.56
C MET A 101 21.58 -12.24 -7.90
N ARG A 102 22.53 -12.63 -7.03
CA ARG A 102 23.97 -12.45 -7.32
C ARG A 102 24.49 -13.31 -8.47
N LYS A 103 23.77 -14.36 -8.86
CA LYS A 103 24.11 -15.27 -9.98
C LYS A 103 23.31 -14.96 -11.25
N GLY A 104 22.36 -14.05 -11.19
CA GLY A 104 21.38 -13.79 -12.23
C GLY A 104 20.04 -14.48 -11.96
N ILE A 105 18.95 -13.82 -12.33
CA ILE A 105 17.58 -14.28 -12.09
C ILE A 105 16.77 -14.45 -13.37
N THR A 106 17.26 -13.92 -14.48
CA THR A 106 16.62 -14.03 -15.78
C THR A 106 17.57 -14.71 -16.74
N MET A 107 17.12 -15.81 -17.32
CA MET A 107 17.81 -16.51 -18.39
C MET A 107 16.83 -16.72 -19.54
N MET A 108 17.18 -16.24 -20.71
CA MET A 108 16.52 -16.51 -21.99
C MET A 108 17.50 -17.11 -22.97
#